data_21f237948619e33770829f3cf2e96874
#
_entry.id   21f237948619e33770829f3cf2e96874
#
_cell.length_a   1.000
_cell.length_b   1.000
_cell.length_c   1.000
_cell.angle_alpha   90.00
_cell.angle_beta   90.00
_cell.angle_gamma   90.00
#
_symmetry.space_group_name_H-M   'P 1'
#
loop_
_entity.id
_entity.type
_entity.pdbx_description
1 polymer ?
#
loop_
_entity_poly.entity_id
_entity_poly.type
_entity_poly.pdbx_seq_one_letter_code
_entity_poly.pdbx_strand_id
1 'polypeptide(L)'
;MYSRTTLIVLAVVLAFTPQTAAAQSLRIERLADRPIIAPHMDDRMGSNIAGPSLIRVPDWIANPLGRYYLYFADHRGTYIRLAYADELTGPWTTHPPGTLQLEQSHFPTTCPPCAPEGSYIHVASPDVHVDNTRRQIIMYVHGRDVGQQVTRAAVSTDGIHFEGRPEILGRPYFRAFRRDGFVYALAMPGVMYRSRNGLTGFEEGPQLFNPDMRHSAILQRPTQLFVFWTARGDAPERIWLSTIDTTGSWMDWHESASVEVMRPLRSWEGAGLPVEPSRGGSIDEPANQLRDPAIFEEDGRIYLLYAVAGERGIGLAEVHLDP
;
A
#
# COMPACT_ATOMS: atom_id res chain seq x y z
N MET A 1 -79.91 6.76 -30.64
CA MET A 1 -78.77 7.69 -30.65
C MET A 1 -77.83 7.35 -29.53
N TYR A 2 -76.75 6.61 -29.82
CA TYR A 2 -75.72 6.27 -28.82
C TYR A 2 -74.44 7.05 -29.13
N SER A 3 -74.09 7.97 -28.26
CA SER A 3 -72.83 8.75 -28.34
C SER A 3 -71.66 7.88 -27.89
N ARG A 4 -70.64 7.68 -28.72
CA ARG A 4 -69.38 7.03 -28.37
C ARG A 4 -68.37 8.10 -27.96
N THR A 5 -68.03 8.10 -26.68
CA THR A 5 -66.95 8.94 -26.14
C THR A 5 -65.61 8.24 -26.36
N THR A 6 -64.75 8.79 -27.17
CA THR A 6 -63.40 8.26 -27.43
C THR A 6 -62.46 8.81 -26.34
N LEU A 7 -61.89 7.91 -25.53
CA LEU A 7 -60.85 8.24 -24.52
C LEU A 7 -59.48 8.26 -25.23
N ILE A 8 -58.84 9.42 -25.24
CA ILE A 8 -57.45 9.57 -25.71
C ILE A 8 -56.54 9.37 -24.51
N VAL A 9 -55.75 8.27 -24.49
CA VAL A 9 -54.72 8.01 -23.48
C VAL A 9 -53.43 8.64 -24.00
N LEU A 10 -52.97 9.68 -23.31
CA LEU A 10 -51.70 10.34 -23.59
C LEU A 10 -50.59 9.54 -22.86
N ALA A 11 -49.77 8.79 -23.59
CA ALA A 11 -48.60 8.13 -23.05
C ALA A 11 -47.44 9.12 -22.92
N VAL A 12 -47.08 9.48 -21.71
CA VAL A 12 -45.85 10.26 -21.40
C VAL A 12 -44.66 9.31 -21.43
N VAL A 13 -43.86 9.39 -22.47
CA VAL A 13 -42.55 8.69 -22.53
C VAL A 13 -41.52 9.53 -21.79
N LEU A 14 -41.18 9.13 -20.57
CA LEU A 14 -40.03 9.66 -19.82
C LEU A 14 -38.75 9.15 -20.52
N ALA A 15 -38.08 10.00 -21.25
CA ALA A 15 -36.74 9.73 -21.76
C ALA A 15 -35.74 9.80 -20.61
N PHE A 16 -35.27 8.65 -20.15
CA PHE A 16 -34.09 8.57 -19.31
C PHE A 16 -32.86 8.90 -20.15
N THR A 17 -32.32 10.10 -20.00
CA THR A 17 -30.98 10.41 -20.51
C THR A 17 -29.97 9.71 -19.55
N PRO A 18 -29.10 8.82 -20.09
CA PRO A 18 -28.03 8.29 -19.26
C PRO A 18 -27.14 9.46 -18.83
N GLN A 19 -27.07 9.73 -17.55
CA GLN A 19 -26.11 10.65 -16.97
C GLN A 19 -24.74 9.98 -17.11
N THR A 20 -23.96 10.39 -18.12
CA THR A 20 -22.55 9.99 -18.22
C THR A 20 -21.86 10.52 -16.99
N ALA A 21 -21.51 9.61 -16.06
CA ALA A 21 -20.60 9.94 -14.98
C ALA A 21 -19.35 10.57 -15.63
N ALA A 22 -19.04 11.81 -15.25
CA ALA A 22 -17.81 12.45 -15.69
C ALA A 22 -16.67 11.51 -15.32
N ALA A 23 -15.84 11.12 -16.30
CA ALA A 23 -14.67 10.32 -16.02
C ALA A 23 -13.81 11.14 -15.05
N GLN A 24 -13.63 10.60 -13.86
CA GLN A 24 -12.81 11.22 -12.81
C GLN A 24 -11.41 11.44 -13.39
N SER A 25 -10.97 12.70 -13.53
CA SER A 25 -9.64 12.95 -14.10
C SER A 25 -8.59 12.62 -13.05
N LEU A 26 -7.63 11.80 -13.46
CA LEU A 26 -6.49 11.40 -12.66
C LEU A 26 -5.23 12.03 -13.26
N ARG A 27 -4.52 12.87 -12.49
CA ARG A 27 -3.24 13.44 -12.89
C ARG A 27 -2.18 13.13 -11.82
N ILE A 28 -1.01 12.73 -12.26
CA ILE A 28 0.15 12.45 -11.40
C ILE A 28 1.25 13.46 -11.67
N GLU A 29 1.78 14.04 -10.60
CA GLU A 29 2.88 14.97 -10.65
C GLU A 29 4.06 14.43 -9.83
N ARG A 30 5.17 14.08 -10.50
CA ARG A 30 6.40 13.67 -9.82
C ARG A 30 7.03 14.87 -9.12
N LEU A 31 7.21 14.77 -7.80
CA LEU A 31 7.70 15.88 -6.97
C LEU A 31 9.22 15.94 -6.87
N ALA A 32 9.94 14.96 -7.43
CA ALA A 32 11.39 14.90 -7.44
C ALA A 32 11.89 14.42 -8.81
N ASP A 33 13.12 14.80 -9.17
CA ASP A 33 13.82 14.37 -10.37
C ASP A 33 14.76 13.16 -10.13
N ARG A 34 14.73 12.62 -8.93
CA ARG A 34 15.48 11.45 -8.45
C ARG A 34 14.71 10.78 -7.30
N PRO A 35 15.08 9.54 -6.91
CA PRO A 35 14.51 8.91 -5.72
C PRO A 35 14.77 9.75 -4.46
N ILE A 36 13.77 9.84 -3.59
CA ILE A 36 13.91 10.48 -2.26
C ILE A 36 14.67 9.58 -1.28
N ILE A 37 14.61 8.25 -1.48
CA ILE A 37 15.46 7.26 -0.83
C ILE A 37 16.20 6.52 -1.94
N ALA A 38 17.52 6.47 -1.86
CA ALA A 38 18.39 5.82 -2.83
C ALA A 38 19.22 4.71 -2.16
N PRO A 39 19.81 3.78 -2.93
CA PRO A 39 20.73 2.78 -2.39
C PRO A 39 21.91 3.42 -1.65
N HIS A 40 22.38 2.73 -0.61
CA HIS A 40 23.60 3.07 0.12
C HIS A 40 23.59 4.47 0.79
N MET A 41 22.43 4.96 1.23
CA MET A 41 22.38 6.19 2.03
C MET A 41 23.01 6.02 3.43
N ASP A 42 23.15 4.76 3.89
CA ASP A 42 24.00 4.39 5.03
C ASP A 42 24.70 3.03 4.73
N ASP A 43 25.65 2.68 5.58
CA ASP A 43 26.50 1.47 5.38
C ASP A 43 25.75 0.15 5.52
N ARG A 44 24.61 0.15 6.21
CA ARG A 44 23.82 -1.07 6.52
C ARG A 44 22.74 -1.37 5.49
N MET A 45 22.15 -0.35 4.90
CA MET A 45 20.90 -0.52 4.15
C MET A 45 21.03 -1.27 2.81
N GLY A 46 22.22 -1.26 2.20
CA GLY A 46 22.42 -1.92 0.90
C GLY A 46 21.66 -1.26 -0.25
N SER A 47 21.31 -2.04 -1.26
CA SER A 47 20.79 -1.54 -2.53
C SER A 47 19.34 -1.93 -2.84
N ASN A 48 18.75 -2.91 -2.15
CA ASN A 48 17.34 -3.27 -2.33
C ASN A 48 16.47 -2.39 -1.43
N ILE A 49 15.58 -1.60 -2.02
CA ILE A 49 14.75 -0.58 -1.36
C ILE A 49 13.32 -0.72 -1.84
N ALA A 50 12.42 -1.15 -0.95
CA ALA A 50 11.03 -1.44 -1.29
C ALA A 50 10.07 -1.21 -0.11
N GLY A 51 8.77 -1.26 -0.37
CA GLY A 51 7.70 -1.25 0.63
C GLY A 51 7.66 0.01 1.49
N PRO A 52 7.55 1.22 0.90
CA PRO A 52 7.45 2.45 1.69
C PRO A 52 6.16 2.52 2.52
N SER A 53 6.25 3.17 3.68
CA SER A 53 5.11 3.62 4.47
C SER A 53 5.50 4.89 5.22
N LEU A 54 4.73 5.95 5.04
CA LEU A 54 5.03 7.29 5.54
C LEU A 54 4.03 7.72 6.59
N ILE A 55 4.52 8.30 7.67
CA ILE A 55 3.68 9.00 8.65
C ILE A 55 4.20 10.42 8.91
N ARG A 56 3.28 11.33 9.22
CA ARG A 56 3.61 12.51 10.00
C ARG A 56 3.79 12.07 11.45
N VAL A 57 4.90 12.46 12.07
CA VAL A 57 5.18 12.14 13.46
C VAL A 57 4.15 12.87 14.33
N PRO A 58 3.40 12.17 15.20
CA PRO A 58 2.37 12.81 16.01
C PRO A 58 2.96 13.67 17.12
N ASP A 59 2.29 14.76 17.45
CA ASP A 59 2.75 15.77 18.42
C ASP A 59 2.94 15.24 19.86
N TRP A 60 2.40 14.06 20.16
CA TRP A 60 2.62 13.43 21.47
C TRP A 60 3.97 12.69 21.62
N ILE A 61 4.75 12.55 20.53
CA ILE A 61 6.11 12.03 20.57
C ILE A 61 7.06 13.17 20.96
N ALA A 62 7.74 13.00 22.07
CA ALA A 62 8.74 13.97 22.52
C ALA A 62 10.06 13.79 21.75
N ASN A 63 10.67 14.90 21.34
CA ASN A 63 11.97 14.94 20.66
C ASN A 63 12.05 14.00 19.43
N PRO A 64 11.17 14.13 18.43
CA PRO A 64 11.23 13.33 17.22
C PRO A 64 12.51 13.62 16.43
N LEU A 65 12.96 12.66 15.62
CA LEU A 65 14.11 12.83 14.72
C LEU A 65 13.82 13.84 13.59
N GLY A 66 12.56 13.98 13.20
CA GLY A 66 12.07 14.88 12.16
C GLY A 66 10.55 14.89 12.15
N ARG A 67 9.97 15.73 11.31
CA ARG A 67 8.51 15.88 11.14
C ARG A 67 7.86 14.65 10.51
N TYR A 68 8.57 13.95 9.62
CA TYR A 68 8.11 12.77 8.91
C TYR A 68 9.01 11.57 9.17
N TYR A 69 8.40 10.40 9.32
CA TYR A 69 9.08 9.11 9.38
C TYR A 69 8.67 8.27 8.17
N LEU A 70 9.64 7.86 7.38
CA LEU A 70 9.47 6.97 6.23
C LEU A 70 10.08 5.61 6.58
N TYR A 71 9.20 4.62 6.71
CA TYR A 71 9.57 3.23 6.94
C TYR A 71 9.65 2.52 5.58
N PHE A 72 10.63 1.63 5.44
CA PHE A 72 10.83 0.84 4.24
C PHE A 72 11.67 -0.40 4.55
N ALA A 73 11.87 -1.28 3.57
CA ALA A 73 12.58 -2.53 3.79
C ALA A 73 13.52 -2.89 2.63
N ASP A 74 14.37 -3.86 2.87
CA ASP A 74 14.88 -4.77 1.85
C ASP A 74 13.90 -5.94 1.76
N HIS A 75 13.61 -6.42 0.57
CA HIS A 75 12.69 -7.52 0.36
C HIS A 75 13.14 -8.82 1.07
N ARG A 76 14.45 -8.98 1.29
CA ARG A 76 15.06 -10.10 2.03
C ARG A 76 15.70 -9.64 3.34
N GLY A 77 15.34 -8.44 3.79
CA GLY A 77 15.96 -7.82 4.94
C GLY A 77 15.54 -8.43 6.26
N THR A 78 16.39 -8.22 7.24
CA THR A 78 16.18 -8.69 8.61
C THR A 78 15.78 -7.57 9.57
N TYR A 79 15.44 -6.40 9.05
CA TYR A 79 14.94 -5.27 9.84
C TYR A 79 14.16 -4.29 8.98
N ILE A 80 13.25 -3.56 9.60
CA ILE A 80 12.57 -2.44 8.99
C ILE A 80 13.44 -1.20 9.13
N ARG A 81 13.71 -0.53 8.01
CA ARG A 81 14.50 0.69 7.91
C ARG A 81 13.66 1.91 8.25
N LEU A 82 14.32 2.99 8.65
CA LEU A 82 13.72 4.28 8.92
C LEU A 82 14.57 5.37 8.29
N ALA A 83 13.91 6.28 7.60
CA ALA A 83 14.43 7.60 7.28
C ALA A 83 13.50 8.68 7.85
N TYR A 84 14.04 9.87 8.11
CA TYR A 84 13.28 11.00 8.63
C TYR A 84 13.66 12.29 7.90
N ALA A 85 12.73 13.22 7.87
CA ALA A 85 12.88 14.55 7.27
C ALA A 85 11.90 15.53 7.89
N ASP A 86 12.15 16.82 7.67
CA ASP A 86 11.19 17.89 8.02
C ASP A 86 10.30 18.28 6.84
N GLU A 87 10.69 17.92 5.59
CA GLU A 87 9.93 18.15 4.37
C GLU A 87 9.74 16.83 3.60
N LEU A 88 8.59 16.66 2.93
CA LEU A 88 8.27 15.42 2.18
C LEU A 88 9.25 15.14 1.03
N THR A 89 9.76 16.19 0.40
CA THR A 89 10.76 16.08 -0.67
C THR A 89 12.18 15.88 -0.15
N GLY A 90 12.38 15.92 1.18
CA GLY A 90 13.66 15.79 1.86
C GLY A 90 14.39 17.14 2.06
N PRO A 91 15.68 17.13 2.41
CA PRO A 91 16.55 15.95 2.41
C PRO A 91 16.16 14.90 3.47
N TRP A 92 16.20 13.64 3.08
CA TRP A 92 15.96 12.51 3.98
C TRP A 92 17.26 12.04 4.62
N THR A 93 17.23 11.78 5.91
CA THR A 93 18.34 11.20 6.69
C THR A 93 17.93 9.81 7.15
N THR A 94 18.76 8.81 6.91
CA THR A 94 18.53 7.46 7.42
C THR A 94 18.83 7.36 8.91
N HIS A 95 18.08 6.51 9.60
CA HIS A 95 18.36 6.08 10.96
C HIS A 95 19.00 4.68 10.91
N PRO A 96 20.34 4.54 10.92
CA PRO A 96 21.02 3.28 10.61
C PRO A 96 20.61 2.08 11.47
N PRO A 97 20.24 2.22 12.76
CA PRO A 97 19.71 1.10 13.53
C PRO A 97 18.43 0.50 12.95
N GLY A 98 17.68 1.28 12.17
CA GLY A 98 16.33 0.93 11.74
C GLY A 98 15.35 0.94 12.90
N THR A 99 14.27 0.16 12.77
CA THR A 99 13.22 0.08 13.80
C THR A 99 13.04 -1.36 14.26
N LEU A 100 12.06 -2.09 13.72
CA LEU A 100 11.79 -3.48 14.08
C LEU A 100 12.87 -4.42 13.51
N GLN A 101 13.55 -5.15 14.36
CA GLN A 101 14.48 -6.22 13.95
C GLN A 101 13.72 -7.55 13.79
N LEU A 102 14.25 -8.47 12.97
CA LEU A 102 13.64 -9.78 12.74
C LEU A 102 13.45 -10.56 14.05
N GLU A 103 14.43 -10.51 14.94
CA GLU A 103 14.40 -11.19 16.25
C GLU A 103 13.28 -10.67 17.16
N GLN A 104 12.84 -9.42 16.95
CA GLN A 104 11.76 -8.78 17.70
C GLN A 104 10.38 -8.96 17.07
N SER A 105 10.33 -9.46 15.81
CA SER A 105 9.13 -9.53 14.99
C SER A 105 8.26 -10.77 15.21
N HIS A 106 8.73 -11.74 15.99
CA HIS A 106 8.17 -13.08 16.15
C HIS A 106 8.16 -13.94 14.87
N PHE A 107 8.78 -13.50 13.78
CA PHE A 107 9.07 -14.39 12.66
C PHE A 107 10.26 -15.29 12.97
N PRO A 108 10.33 -16.51 12.39
CA PRO A 108 11.49 -17.37 12.50
C PRO A 108 12.77 -16.66 12.08
N THR A 109 13.85 -16.84 12.83
CA THR A 109 15.18 -16.31 12.52
C THR A 109 16.04 -17.28 11.67
N THR A 110 15.51 -18.49 11.42
CA THR A 110 16.10 -19.50 10.54
C THR A 110 15.00 -20.08 9.66
N CYS A 111 15.33 -20.45 8.41
CA CYS A 111 14.36 -21.11 7.54
C CYS A 111 13.92 -22.45 8.15
N PRO A 112 12.62 -22.72 8.27
CA PRO A 112 12.13 -24.01 8.69
C PRO A 112 12.60 -25.14 7.74
N PRO A 113 12.85 -26.34 8.21
CA PRO A 113 13.27 -27.47 7.35
C PRO A 113 12.28 -27.80 6.23
N CYS A 114 11.00 -27.48 6.40
CA CYS A 114 9.94 -27.69 5.42
C CYS A 114 9.76 -26.51 4.44
N ALA A 115 10.58 -25.48 4.54
CA ALA A 115 10.47 -24.34 3.64
C ALA A 115 10.86 -24.76 2.20
N PRO A 116 10.16 -24.25 1.17
CA PRO A 116 10.55 -24.50 -0.22
C PRO A 116 11.99 -24.08 -0.48
N GLU A 117 12.65 -24.77 -1.42
CA GLU A 117 14.00 -24.41 -1.86
C GLU A 117 14.05 -22.93 -2.30
N GLY A 118 15.13 -22.23 -1.95
CA GLY A 118 15.29 -20.79 -2.20
C GLY A 118 14.48 -19.89 -1.26
N SER A 119 13.80 -20.44 -0.25
CA SER A 119 13.16 -19.65 0.80
C SER A 119 14.19 -18.90 1.64
N TYR A 120 13.81 -17.72 2.08
CA TYR A 120 14.63 -16.86 2.98
C TYR A 120 13.78 -16.34 4.13
N ILE A 121 14.45 -16.06 5.25
CA ILE A 121 13.88 -15.33 6.37
C ILE A 121 13.88 -13.85 6.05
N HIS A 122 12.85 -13.14 6.48
CA HIS A 122 12.78 -11.68 6.30
C HIS A 122 11.68 -11.07 7.18
N VAL A 123 11.77 -9.77 7.33
CA VAL A 123 10.69 -8.89 7.77
C VAL A 123 10.64 -7.70 6.80
N ALA A 124 9.51 -7.46 6.16
CA ALA A 124 9.43 -6.49 5.07
C ALA A 124 8.04 -5.83 4.93
N SER A 125 7.97 -4.87 4.00
CA SER A 125 6.80 -4.14 3.54
C SER A 125 5.93 -3.60 4.66
N PRO A 126 6.47 -2.68 5.47
CA PRO A 126 5.74 -2.07 6.56
C PRO A 126 4.50 -1.33 6.05
N ASP A 127 3.44 -1.33 6.86
CA ASP A 127 2.26 -0.49 6.72
C ASP A 127 1.98 0.14 8.09
N VAL A 128 2.24 1.45 8.22
CA VAL A 128 2.38 2.10 9.53
C VAL A 128 1.26 3.11 9.75
N HIS A 129 0.60 3.00 10.90
CA HIS A 129 -0.56 3.80 11.27
C HIS A 129 -0.41 4.43 12.64
N VAL A 130 -0.79 5.71 12.76
CA VAL A 130 -0.83 6.44 14.02
C VAL A 130 -2.20 6.24 14.69
N ASP A 131 -2.21 5.73 15.92
CA ASP A 131 -3.39 5.69 16.78
C ASP A 131 -3.28 6.79 17.85
N ASN A 132 -3.82 7.96 17.52
CA ASN A 132 -3.79 9.11 18.43
C ASN A 132 -4.60 8.88 19.72
N THR A 133 -5.63 8.04 19.68
CA THR A 133 -6.47 7.74 20.84
C THR A 133 -5.68 6.96 21.89
N ARG A 134 -4.90 5.96 21.45
CA ARG A 134 -4.08 5.15 22.34
C ARG A 134 -2.66 5.66 22.49
N ARG A 135 -2.27 6.71 21.76
CA ARG A 135 -0.90 7.22 21.66
C ARG A 135 0.08 6.10 21.34
N GLN A 136 -0.19 5.36 20.29
CA GLN A 136 0.68 4.30 19.78
C GLN A 136 0.77 4.35 18.25
N ILE A 137 1.85 3.82 17.72
CA ILE A 137 2.05 3.58 16.31
C ILE A 137 1.98 2.08 16.09
N ILE A 138 1.15 1.66 15.14
CA ILE A 138 0.98 0.26 14.76
C ILE A 138 1.66 0.07 13.41
N MET A 139 2.49 -0.95 13.30
CA MET A 139 3.15 -1.37 12.07
C MET A 139 2.70 -2.79 11.73
N TYR A 140 2.13 -2.97 10.55
CA TYR A 140 1.92 -4.30 9.98
C TYR A 140 3.12 -4.64 9.11
N VAL A 141 3.67 -5.83 9.27
CA VAL A 141 4.81 -6.34 8.51
C VAL A 141 4.54 -7.76 8.07
N HIS A 142 5.14 -8.18 6.98
CA HIS A 142 5.08 -9.58 6.61
C HIS A 142 6.46 -10.23 6.70
N GLY A 143 6.42 -11.54 6.86
CA GLY A 143 7.58 -12.41 6.88
C GLY A 143 7.17 -13.84 6.66
N ARG A 144 8.13 -14.73 6.62
CA ARG A 144 7.86 -16.18 6.47
C ARG A 144 7.60 -16.80 7.83
N ASP A 145 6.51 -17.56 7.92
CA ASP A 145 6.20 -18.46 9.03
C ASP A 145 5.80 -19.82 8.46
N VAL A 146 6.32 -20.89 9.03
CA VAL A 146 6.11 -22.31 8.69
C VAL A 146 5.56 -22.54 7.27
N GLY A 147 6.41 -22.34 6.23
CA GLY A 147 6.09 -22.66 4.85
C GLY A 147 5.34 -21.59 4.04
N GLN A 148 4.80 -20.55 4.67
CA GLN A 148 4.06 -19.48 4.01
C GLN A 148 4.49 -18.10 4.47
N GLN A 149 4.14 -17.07 3.71
CA GLN A 149 4.25 -15.68 4.16
C GLN A 149 2.95 -15.26 4.85
N VAL A 150 3.09 -14.55 5.96
CA VAL A 150 1.96 -14.06 6.77
C VAL A 150 2.22 -12.65 7.26
N THR A 151 1.19 -11.97 7.71
CA THR A 151 1.28 -10.66 8.36
C THR A 151 1.23 -10.79 9.87
N ARG A 152 2.10 -10.04 10.56
CA ARG A 152 2.06 -9.77 12.01
C ARG A 152 2.03 -8.27 12.25
N ALA A 153 1.71 -7.87 13.47
CA ALA A 153 1.80 -6.47 13.90
C ALA A 153 2.98 -6.24 14.85
N ALA A 154 3.45 -5.02 14.88
CA ALA A 154 4.30 -4.48 15.92
C ALA A 154 3.76 -3.14 16.41
N VAL A 155 4.04 -2.76 17.65
CA VAL A 155 3.56 -1.51 18.25
C VAL A 155 4.72 -0.71 18.83
N SER A 156 4.60 0.61 18.81
CA SER A 156 5.58 1.56 19.33
C SER A 156 4.89 2.75 19.97
N THR A 157 5.56 3.40 20.92
CA THR A 157 5.13 4.67 21.50
C THR A 157 5.99 5.85 21.04
N ASP A 158 7.05 5.61 20.27
CA ASP A 158 7.97 6.65 19.78
C ASP A 158 8.21 6.58 18.26
N GLY A 159 7.70 5.54 17.59
CA GLY A 159 7.88 5.32 16.16
C GLY A 159 9.25 4.80 15.75
N ILE A 160 10.13 4.53 16.70
CA ILE A 160 11.49 4.01 16.49
C ILE A 160 11.62 2.60 17.07
N HIS A 161 11.25 2.41 18.32
CA HIS A 161 11.36 1.15 19.01
C HIS A 161 10.02 0.40 18.94
N PHE A 162 9.95 -0.63 18.12
CA PHE A 162 8.76 -1.45 17.92
C PHE A 162 8.88 -2.78 18.64
N GLU A 163 7.80 -3.19 19.25
CA GLU A 163 7.63 -4.50 19.88
C GLU A 163 6.67 -5.34 19.05
N GLY A 164 7.17 -6.44 18.46
CA GLY A 164 6.38 -7.38 17.67
C GLY A 164 5.29 -8.07 18.48
N ARG A 165 4.25 -8.52 17.79
CA ARG A 165 3.14 -9.31 18.34
C ARG A 165 3.15 -10.71 17.74
N PRO A 166 2.92 -11.77 18.56
CA PRO A 166 3.02 -13.15 18.09
C PRO A 166 1.88 -13.59 17.17
N GLU A 167 0.77 -12.86 17.15
CA GLU A 167 -0.42 -13.24 16.40
C GLU A 167 -0.21 -13.18 14.90
N ILE A 168 -0.59 -14.23 14.18
CA ILE A 168 -0.74 -14.23 12.73
C ILE A 168 -2.07 -13.55 12.39
N LEU A 169 -2.02 -12.48 11.60
CA LEU A 169 -3.19 -11.68 11.27
C LEU A 169 -3.84 -12.11 9.96
N GLY A 170 -3.08 -12.67 9.04
CA GLY A 170 -3.59 -13.10 7.74
C GLY A 170 -2.47 -13.21 6.70
N ARG A 171 -2.85 -13.13 5.42
CA ARG A 171 -1.94 -13.18 4.27
C ARG A 171 -0.96 -12.01 4.26
N PRO A 172 0.15 -12.09 3.50
CA PRO A 172 1.16 -11.03 3.48
C PRO A 172 0.65 -9.71 2.87
N TYR A 173 1.40 -8.64 3.13
CA TYR A 173 1.18 -7.31 2.55
C TYR A 173 -0.13 -6.65 2.98
N PHE A 174 -0.47 -6.65 4.27
CA PHE A 174 -1.60 -5.85 4.78
C PHE A 174 -1.42 -4.39 4.40
N ARG A 175 -2.52 -3.78 3.91
CA ARG A 175 -2.73 -2.34 3.82
C ARG A 175 -4.00 -2.03 4.55
N ALA A 176 -3.85 -1.45 5.74
CA ALA A 176 -4.93 -1.32 6.71
C ALA A 176 -5.63 0.04 6.61
N PHE A 177 -6.89 0.08 6.98
CA PHE A 177 -7.67 1.30 7.12
C PHE A 177 -8.76 1.13 8.19
N ARG A 178 -9.26 2.24 8.73
CA ARG A 178 -10.31 2.21 9.76
C ARG A 178 -11.64 2.62 9.19
N ARG A 179 -12.70 1.84 9.45
CA ARG A 179 -14.06 2.16 9.04
C ARG A 179 -15.08 1.51 9.99
N ASP A 180 -16.11 2.26 10.35
CA ASP A 180 -17.29 1.76 11.08
C ASP A 180 -16.94 0.92 12.32
N GLY A 181 -15.94 1.35 13.09
CA GLY A 181 -15.48 0.68 14.32
C GLY A 181 -14.67 -0.58 14.10
N PHE A 182 -14.26 -0.86 12.85
CA PHE A 182 -13.33 -1.94 12.51
C PHE A 182 -12.02 -1.40 11.93
N VAL A 183 -11.01 -2.22 11.99
CA VAL A 183 -9.81 -2.13 11.17
C VAL A 183 -9.95 -3.16 10.06
N TYR A 184 -9.95 -2.69 8.83
CA TYR A 184 -9.90 -3.53 7.63
C TYR A 184 -8.47 -3.59 7.12
N ALA A 185 -8.17 -4.62 6.34
CA ALA A 185 -6.91 -4.73 5.61
C ALA A 185 -7.13 -5.44 4.27
N LEU A 186 -6.45 -4.95 3.24
CA LEU A 186 -6.32 -5.65 1.97
C LEU A 186 -4.95 -6.34 1.94
N ALA A 187 -4.94 -7.63 1.72
CA ALA A 187 -3.73 -8.45 1.67
C ALA A 187 -3.49 -9.02 0.26
N MET A 188 -2.25 -9.33 -0.08
CA MET A 188 -1.92 -10.01 -1.34
C MET A 188 -2.51 -11.45 -1.36
N PRO A 189 -3.13 -11.90 -2.46
CA PRO A 189 -3.45 -11.23 -3.71
C PRO A 189 -4.88 -10.64 -3.77
N GLY A 190 -5.18 -9.63 -2.98
CA GLY A 190 -6.48 -8.95 -3.00
C GLY A 190 -7.52 -9.51 -2.02
N VAL A 191 -7.11 -10.14 -0.93
CA VAL A 191 -8.02 -10.67 0.09
C VAL A 191 -8.30 -9.64 1.16
N MET A 192 -9.58 -9.36 1.40
CA MET A 192 -10.00 -8.44 2.47
C MET A 192 -10.01 -9.16 3.82
N TYR A 193 -9.62 -8.42 4.84
CA TYR A 193 -9.70 -8.82 6.25
C TYR A 193 -10.35 -7.72 7.07
N ARG A 194 -10.92 -8.06 8.23
CA ARG A 194 -11.32 -7.06 9.23
C ARG A 194 -11.14 -7.58 10.66
N SER A 195 -10.91 -6.65 11.58
CA SER A 195 -10.76 -6.90 13.02
C SER A 195 -11.37 -5.77 13.84
N ARG A 196 -11.80 -6.04 15.06
CA ARG A 196 -12.28 -5.01 15.99
C ARG A 196 -11.17 -4.11 16.53
N ASN A 197 -10.00 -4.66 16.76
CA ASN A 197 -8.91 -3.93 17.44
C ASN A 197 -7.68 -3.67 16.55
N GLY A 198 -7.59 -4.35 15.39
CA GLY A 198 -6.47 -4.25 14.46
C GLY A 198 -5.19 -5.00 14.87
N LEU A 199 -5.22 -5.73 15.98
CA LEU A 199 -4.04 -6.45 16.50
C LEU A 199 -4.28 -7.96 16.61
N THR A 200 -5.54 -8.39 16.64
CA THR A 200 -5.94 -9.79 16.78
C THR A 200 -7.28 -10.05 16.08
N GLY A 201 -7.61 -11.33 15.88
CA GLY A 201 -8.95 -11.73 15.47
C GLY A 201 -9.40 -11.14 14.12
N PHE A 202 -8.51 -11.10 13.14
CA PHE A 202 -8.88 -10.74 11.79
C PHE A 202 -9.72 -11.86 11.16
N GLU A 203 -10.88 -11.49 10.65
CA GLU A 203 -11.78 -12.34 9.86
C GLU A 203 -11.43 -12.20 8.40
N GLU A 204 -11.23 -13.32 7.68
CA GLU A 204 -11.03 -13.30 6.23
C GLU A 204 -12.37 -13.04 5.52
N GLY A 205 -12.35 -12.16 4.53
CA GLY A 205 -13.49 -11.70 3.75
C GLY A 205 -13.37 -12.07 2.26
N PRO A 206 -13.95 -11.26 1.37
CA PRO A 206 -13.95 -11.56 -0.06
C PRO A 206 -12.55 -11.49 -0.66
N GLN A 207 -12.31 -12.31 -1.67
CA GLN A 207 -11.19 -12.20 -2.60
C GLN A 207 -11.59 -11.21 -3.68
N LEU A 208 -10.91 -10.07 -3.72
CA LEU A 208 -10.98 -9.05 -4.76
C LEU A 208 -9.75 -9.18 -5.65
N PHE A 209 -9.78 -8.57 -6.82
CA PHE A 209 -8.67 -8.57 -7.77
C PHE A 209 -8.29 -9.96 -8.30
N ASN A 210 -7.53 -9.97 -9.36
CA ASN A 210 -6.99 -11.19 -9.95
C ASN A 210 -5.82 -11.76 -9.12
N PRO A 211 -5.45 -13.03 -9.30
CA PRO A 211 -4.38 -13.68 -8.52
C PRO A 211 -2.98 -13.08 -8.73
N ASP A 212 -2.78 -12.23 -9.75
CA ASP A 212 -1.50 -11.58 -10.04
C ASP A 212 -1.34 -10.23 -9.34
N MET A 213 -2.41 -9.72 -8.69
CA MET A 213 -2.33 -8.55 -7.82
C MET A 213 -1.32 -8.80 -6.70
N ARG A 214 -0.44 -7.81 -6.47
CA ARG A 214 0.62 -7.98 -5.47
C ARG A 214 0.68 -6.85 -4.44
N HIS A 215 1.23 -5.72 -4.76
CA HIS A 215 1.35 -4.61 -3.82
C HIS A 215 0.17 -3.65 -3.97
N SER A 216 -0.28 -3.09 -2.86
CA SER A 216 -1.34 -2.11 -2.90
C SER A 216 -1.14 -0.97 -1.92
N ALA A 217 -1.89 0.11 -2.12
CA ALA A 217 -2.09 1.21 -1.18
C ALA A 217 -3.54 1.65 -1.24
N ILE A 218 -4.08 2.11 -0.12
CA ILE A 218 -5.50 2.46 0.00
C ILE A 218 -5.64 3.93 0.38
N LEU A 219 -6.38 4.67 -0.46
CA LEU A 219 -6.91 5.98 -0.12
C LEU A 219 -8.39 5.84 0.20
N GLN A 220 -8.76 6.15 1.43
CA GLN A 220 -10.14 6.02 1.90
C GLN A 220 -10.93 7.30 1.68
N ARG A 221 -12.17 7.16 1.20
CA ARG A 221 -13.20 8.21 1.18
C ARG A 221 -14.48 7.70 1.88
N PRO A 222 -15.45 8.53 2.19
CA PRO A 222 -16.62 8.13 3.00
C PRO A 222 -17.37 6.90 2.47
N THR A 223 -17.51 6.76 1.16
CA THR A 223 -18.24 5.65 0.53
C THR A 223 -17.43 4.86 -0.47
N GLN A 224 -16.13 5.14 -0.60
CA GLN A 224 -15.30 4.55 -1.63
C GLN A 224 -13.85 4.36 -1.16
N LEU A 225 -13.21 3.30 -1.60
CA LEU A 225 -11.77 3.12 -1.53
C LEU A 225 -11.17 3.32 -2.92
N PHE A 226 -10.05 4.01 -2.99
CA PHE A 226 -9.18 4.09 -4.15
C PHE A 226 -7.99 3.18 -3.85
N VAL A 227 -7.85 2.10 -4.60
CA VAL A 227 -6.80 1.11 -4.42
C VAL A 227 -5.78 1.27 -5.54
N PHE A 228 -4.60 1.75 -5.17
CA PHE A 228 -3.43 1.78 -6.05
C PHE A 228 -2.72 0.44 -5.94
N TRP A 229 -2.44 -0.23 -7.05
CA TRP A 229 -1.92 -1.60 -7.00
C TRP A 229 -1.02 -1.94 -8.19
N THR A 230 -0.23 -2.99 -8.05
CA THR A 230 0.62 -3.54 -9.11
C THR A 230 0.31 -5.02 -9.35
N ALA A 231 0.68 -5.53 -10.53
CA ALA A 231 0.45 -6.91 -10.91
C ALA A 231 1.72 -7.60 -11.40
N ARG A 232 1.85 -8.88 -11.07
CA ARG A 232 2.84 -9.75 -11.71
C ARG A 232 2.46 -9.97 -13.18
N GLY A 233 3.48 -10.11 -14.03
CA GLY A 233 3.28 -10.33 -15.46
C GLY A 233 3.14 -9.05 -16.28
N ASP A 234 2.92 -7.89 -15.66
CA ASP A 234 2.92 -6.61 -16.36
C ASP A 234 4.28 -6.33 -17.01
N ALA A 235 4.25 -5.76 -18.21
CA ALA A 235 5.41 -5.37 -18.99
C ALA A 235 5.27 -3.93 -19.53
N PRO A 236 5.86 -2.91 -18.87
CA PRO A 236 6.53 -2.95 -17.58
C PRO A 236 5.56 -3.07 -16.41
N GLU A 237 6.01 -3.53 -15.23
CA GLU A 237 5.20 -3.44 -14.01
C GLU A 237 4.94 -1.98 -13.69
N ARG A 238 3.68 -1.66 -13.39
CA ARG A 238 3.16 -0.29 -13.29
C ARG A 238 2.13 -0.19 -12.19
N ILE A 239 1.74 1.04 -11.85
CA ILE A 239 0.72 1.29 -10.84
C ILE A 239 -0.63 1.47 -11.52
N TRP A 240 -1.59 0.67 -11.10
CA TRP A 240 -3.00 0.71 -11.47
C TRP A 240 -3.83 1.37 -10.38
N LEU A 241 -5.00 1.86 -10.72
CA LEU A 241 -6.04 2.31 -9.80
C LEU A 241 -7.33 1.55 -10.09
N SER A 242 -7.91 0.98 -9.05
CA SER A 242 -9.30 0.52 -9.03
C SER A 242 -10.04 1.17 -7.87
N THR A 243 -11.34 1.28 -7.96
CA THR A 243 -12.18 1.77 -6.88
C THR A 243 -13.04 0.65 -6.32
N ILE A 244 -13.40 0.75 -5.04
CA ILE A 244 -14.32 -0.17 -4.37
C ILE A 244 -15.41 0.68 -3.72
N ASP A 245 -16.66 0.50 -4.14
CA ASP A 245 -17.81 1.06 -3.42
C ASP A 245 -17.96 0.35 -2.08
N THR A 246 -17.94 1.11 -0.99
CA THR A 246 -18.01 0.57 0.37
C THR A 246 -19.38 0.76 1.01
N THR A 247 -20.40 1.09 0.23
CA THR A 247 -21.79 1.01 0.67
C THR A 247 -22.23 -0.45 0.77
N GLY A 248 -23.09 -0.77 1.71
CA GLY A 248 -23.56 -2.16 1.90
C GLY A 248 -22.61 -3.07 2.68
N SER A 249 -22.79 -4.38 2.56
CA SER A 249 -21.98 -5.37 3.28
C SER A 249 -20.57 -5.48 2.70
N TRP A 250 -19.57 -5.51 3.57
CA TRP A 250 -18.18 -5.68 3.16
C TRP A 250 -17.88 -7.01 2.46
N MET A 251 -18.76 -8.00 2.64
CA MET A 251 -18.68 -9.30 1.95
C MET A 251 -19.09 -9.21 0.48
N ASP A 252 -19.78 -8.12 0.09
CA ASP A 252 -20.26 -7.88 -1.26
C ASP A 252 -19.39 -6.85 -2.01
N TRP A 253 -18.31 -6.37 -1.38
CA TRP A 253 -17.40 -5.42 -2.01
C TRP A 253 -16.69 -6.07 -3.20
N HIS A 254 -16.49 -5.30 -4.24
CA HIS A 254 -15.76 -5.70 -5.45
C HIS A 254 -15.06 -4.48 -6.06
N GLU A 255 -14.01 -4.73 -6.78
CA GLU A 255 -13.25 -3.69 -7.45
C GLU A 255 -13.86 -3.31 -8.80
N SER A 256 -13.66 -2.06 -9.20
CA SER A 256 -13.93 -1.58 -10.56
C SER A 256 -12.86 -2.09 -11.54
N ALA A 257 -13.13 -1.92 -12.84
CA ALA A 257 -12.08 -2.01 -13.86
C ALA A 257 -10.93 -1.05 -13.51
N SER A 258 -9.69 -1.49 -13.74
CA SER A 258 -8.49 -0.70 -13.43
C SER A 258 -8.18 0.33 -14.51
N VAL A 259 -7.64 1.47 -14.10
CA VAL A 259 -7.01 2.45 -14.97
C VAL A 259 -5.54 2.61 -14.65
N GLU A 260 -4.70 2.86 -15.64
CA GLU A 260 -3.27 3.07 -15.41
C GLU A 260 -3.04 4.42 -14.75
N VAL A 261 -2.31 4.42 -13.62
CA VAL A 261 -1.90 5.61 -12.88
C VAL A 261 -0.56 6.12 -13.38
N MET A 262 0.44 5.24 -13.38
CA MET A 262 1.78 5.58 -13.81
C MET A 262 2.62 4.35 -14.13
N ARG A 263 3.57 4.56 -15.04
CA ARG A 263 4.63 3.61 -15.41
C ARG A 263 5.99 4.29 -15.36
N PRO A 264 7.11 3.56 -15.43
CA PRO A 264 8.43 4.17 -15.54
C PRO A 264 8.52 5.14 -16.73
N LEU A 265 8.85 6.39 -16.49
CA LEU A 265 9.04 7.43 -17.50
C LEU A 265 10.39 8.15 -17.37
N ARG A 266 11.07 8.00 -16.25
CA ARG A 266 12.36 8.62 -15.97
C ARG A 266 13.45 7.55 -15.95
N SER A 267 14.68 7.92 -16.27
CA SER A 267 15.82 7.00 -16.25
C SER A 267 16.02 6.36 -14.88
N TRP A 268 15.84 7.14 -13.82
CA TRP A 268 15.94 6.65 -12.43
C TRP A 268 14.77 5.77 -12.00
N GLU A 269 13.66 5.76 -12.73
CA GLU A 269 12.54 4.81 -12.58
C GLU A 269 12.78 3.50 -13.36
N GLY A 270 13.86 3.43 -14.16
CA GLY A 270 14.18 2.29 -14.99
C GLY A 270 13.62 2.37 -16.43
N ALA A 271 13.09 3.51 -16.89
CA ALA A 271 12.44 3.63 -18.20
C ALA A 271 13.33 3.28 -19.40
N GLY A 272 14.66 3.39 -19.27
CA GLY A 272 15.61 3.02 -20.31
C GLY A 272 16.00 1.54 -20.33
N LEU A 273 15.53 0.75 -19.37
CA LEU A 273 15.84 -0.67 -19.26
C LEU A 273 14.86 -1.52 -20.12
N PRO A 274 15.19 -2.78 -20.44
CA PRO A 274 14.30 -3.66 -21.19
C PRO A 274 12.90 -3.75 -20.56
N VAL A 275 11.88 -3.78 -21.42
CA VAL A 275 10.49 -4.00 -21.02
C VAL A 275 10.25 -5.50 -20.98
N GLU A 276 10.17 -6.06 -19.79
CA GLU A 276 9.96 -7.49 -19.55
C GLU A 276 8.80 -7.72 -18.59
N PRO A 277 8.09 -8.85 -18.69
CA PRO A 277 7.08 -9.25 -17.72
C PRO A 277 7.69 -9.38 -16.33
N SER A 278 7.07 -8.72 -15.36
CA SER A 278 7.53 -8.78 -13.97
C SER A 278 7.30 -10.16 -13.36
N ARG A 279 8.15 -10.52 -12.40
CA ARG A 279 8.10 -11.80 -11.68
C ARG A 279 7.78 -11.57 -10.21
N GLY A 280 7.23 -12.59 -9.55
CA GLY A 280 7.05 -12.60 -8.11
C GLY A 280 8.39 -12.63 -7.36
N GLY A 281 8.38 -12.14 -6.11
CA GLY A 281 9.56 -12.07 -5.24
C GLY A 281 10.42 -10.83 -5.46
N SER A 282 11.57 -10.81 -4.79
CA SER A 282 12.53 -9.70 -4.87
C SER A 282 13.17 -9.60 -6.24
N ILE A 283 13.63 -8.40 -6.56
CA ILE A 283 14.48 -8.14 -7.72
C ILE A 283 15.74 -7.40 -7.26
N ASP A 284 16.90 -7.98 -7.55
CA ASP A 284 18.18 -7.44 -7.09
C ASP A 284 18.81 -6.50 -8.14
N GLU A 285 18.50 -6.72 -9.42
CA GLU A 285 18.97 -5.89 -10.51
C GLU A 285 17.98 -4.78 -10.86
N PRO A 286 18.44 -3.61 -11.35
CA PRO A 286 17.55 -2.58 -11.83
C PRO A 286 16.64 -3.09 -12.96
N ALA A 287 15.35 -2.77 -12.91
CA ALA A 287 14.35 -3.17 -13.90
C ALA A 287 13.44 -2.00 -14.29
N ASN A 288 12.85 -2.11 -15.48
CA ASN A 288 11.81 -1.17 -15.93
C ASN A 288 10.49 -1.49 -15.22
N GLN A 289 10.39 -1.13 -13.91
CA GLN A 289 9.26 -1.49 -13.07
C GLN A 289 9.04 -0.46 -11.97
N LEU A 290 7.77 -0.12 -11.69
CA LEU A 290 7.31 0.55 -10.49
C LEU A 290 6.58 -0.45 -9.61
N ARG A 291 6.88 -0.46 -8.31
CA ARG A 291 6.34 -1.41 -7.33
C ARG A 291 5.91 -0.71 -6.04
N ASP A 292 5.33 -1.46 -5.13
CA ASP A 292 5.07 -1.08 -3.73
C ASP A 292 4.49 0.34 -3.56
N PRO A 293 3.30 0.64 -4.13
CA PRO A 293 2.67 1.92 -3.87
C PRO A 293 2.35 2.08 -2.37
N ALA A 294 2.48 3.32 -1.89
CA ALA A 294 2.00 3.74 -0.58
C ALA A 294 1.36 5.13 -0.70
N ILE A 295 0.27 5.34 0.01
CA ILE A 295 -0.46 6.62 0.01
C ILE A 295 -0.24 7.33 1.35
N PHE A 296 0.05 8.62 1.26
CA PHE A 296 0.06 9.54 2.39
C PHE A 296 -0.81 10.75 2.06
N GLU A 297 -1.63 11.18 3.00
CA GLU A 297 -2.50 12.33 2.82
C GLU A 297 -2.25 13.36 3.93
N GLU A 298 -2.02 14.61 3.54
CA GLU A 298 -1.83 15.74 4.46
C GLU A 298 -2.34 17.02 3.81
N ASP A 299 -3.06 17.85 4.58
CA ASP A 299 -3.56 19.17 4.17
C ASP A 299 -4.36 19.15 2.85
N GLY A 300 -5.12 18.08 2.62
CA GLY A 300 -5.94 17.88 1.43
C GLY A 300 -5.15 17.48 0.17
N ARG A 301 -3.84 17.26 0.28
CA ARG A 301 -2.99 16.75 -0.78
C ARG A 301 -2.74 15.27 -0.60
N ILE A 302 -2.69 14.54 -1.71
CA ILE A 302 -2.48 13.09 -1.76
C ILE A 302 -1.10 12.82 -2.34
N TYR A 303 -0.28 12.12 -1.61
CA TYR A 303 1.08 11.75 -2.01
C TYR A 303 1.15 10.25 -2.27
N LEU A 304 1.77 9.87 -3.38
CA LEU A 304 2.07 8.50 -3.75
C LEU A 304 3.57 8.27 -3.67
N LEU A 305 3.96 7.38 -2.75
CA LEU A 305 5.31 6.84 -2.70
C LEU A 305 5.31 5.51 -3.46
N TYR A 306 6.41 5.18 -4.11
CA TYR A 306 6.53 3.96 -4.92
C TYR A 306 7.97 3.51 -5.06
N ALA A 307 8.21 2.20 -5.11
CA ALA A 307 9.52 1.66 -5.43
C ALA A 307 9.82 1.83 -6.92
N VAL A 308 11.07 2.21 -7.23
CA VAL A 308 11.52 2.57 -8.58
C VAL A 308 12.62 1.64 -9.08
N ALA A 309 12.74 1.52 -10.42
CA ALA A 309 13.70 0.64 -11.08
C ALA A 309 13.70 -0.77 -10.49
N GLY A 310 12.51 -1.33 -10.28
CA GLY A 310 12.29 -2.54 -9.50
C GLY A 310 12.25 -2.22 -8.01
N GLU A 311 13.33 -2.48 -7.29
CA GLU A 311 13.47 -2.24 -5.84
C GLU A 311 14.78 -1.47 -5.55
N ARG A 312 15.01 -0.33 -6.27
CA ARG A 312 16.26 0.44 -6.23
C ARG A 312 16.10 1.86 -5.69
N GLY A 313 15.02 2.13 -4.98
CA GLY A 313 14.77 3.42 -4.35
C GLY A 313 13.28 3.72 -4.22
N ILE A 314 12.96 4.84 -3.62
CA ILE A 314 11.58 5.30 -3.42
C ILE A 314 11.42 6.64 -4.14
N GLY A 315 10.43 6.71 -5.05
CA GLY A 315 9.95 7.92 -5.70
C GLY A 315 8.80 8.55 -4.91
N LEU A 316 8.56 9.84 -5.17
CA LEU A 316 7.47 10.62 -4.59
C LEU A 316 6.73 11.37 -5.70
N ALA A 317 5.41 11.24 -5.71
CA ALA A 317 4.52 11.97 -6.60
C ALA A 317 3.31 12.51 -5.84
N GLU A 318 2.66 13.52 -6.39
CA GLU A 318 1.34 13.98 -5.95
C GLU A 318 0.26 13.44 -6.89
N VAL A 319 -0.85 13.01 -6.30
CA VAL A 319 -2.02 12.49 -7.00
C VAL A 319 -3.13 13.54 -6.96
N HIS A 320 -3.56 13.99 -8.13
CA HIS A 320 -4.72 14.86 -8.27
C HIS A 320 -5.89 14.03 -8.76
N LEU A 321 -6.91 13.92 -7.92
CA LEU A 321 -8.19 13.28 -8.22
C LEU A 321 -9.23 14.39 -8.28
N ASP A 322 -9.77 14.66 -9.46
CA ASP A 322 -10.91 15.56 -9.55
C ASP A 322 -12.17 14.85 -9.00
N PRO A 323 -13.01 15.57 -8.28
CA PRO A 323 -14.20 15.02 -7.62
C PRO A 323 -15.24 14.43 -8.59
#